data_453d15037567cbaf8a1b8298fd0869c5
#
_entry.id   453d15037567cbaf8a1b8298fd0869c5
#
_cell.length_a   1.000
_cell.length_b   1.000
_cell.length_c   1.000
_cell.angle_alpha   90.00
_cell.angle_beta   90.00
_cell.angle_gamma   90.00
#
_symmetry.space_group_name_H-M   'P 1'
#
loop_
_entity.id
_entity.type
_entity.pdbx_description
1 polymer ?
#
loop_
_entity_poly.entity_id
_entity_poly.type
_entity_poly.pdbx_seq_one_letter_code
_entity_poly.pdbx_strand_id
1 'polypeptide(L)'
;LVESLIDDLCDMFPGEYIHLGGDEVAPESWTKSPAIDVLKAKHRLNNGKDVASWFINKLSKRVELNNKKTASWQEAEDGQHHDDKSEKLLFSWQDLESGFNLAREGYKVVLCPAEHIYFDMVQSRNYADRGANWAAVIPFEKVVDWPIIPNNEPELEANIQGIQGHLWSETILKDSEMESMLCPRILGLAESAWSSESNRRKGSELGDLAVTSYRELFDKIEWDHYKAENFDIMSDPLTNKEALASE
;
A
#
# COMPACT_ATOMS: atom_id res chain seq x y z
N LEU A 1 12.90 26.13 -2.58
CA LEU A 1 11.60 25.93 -1.93
C LEU A 1 11.43 24.48 -1.44
N VAL A 2 11.45 23.45 -2.33
CA VAL A 2 11.24 22.05 -1.90
C VAL A 2 12.37 21.56 -0.99
N GLU A 3 13.63 21.88 -1.29
CA GLU A 3 14.76 21.54 -0.41
C GLU A 3 14.62 22.17 0.98
N SER A 4 14.14 23.40 1.09
CA SER A 4 13.87 24.05 2.39
C SER A 4 12.74 23.35 3.14
N LEU A 5 11.69 22.91 2.42
CA LEU A 5 10.62 22.12 3.04
C LEU A 5 11.14 20.77 3.58
N ILE A 6 12.05 20.11 2.86
CA ILE A 6 12.69 18.89 3.34
C ILE A 6 13.48 19.14 4.64
N ASP A 7 14.20 20.26 4.73
CA ASP A 7 14.92 20.62 5.96
C ASP A 7 13.97 20.78 7.14
N ASP A 8 12.88 21.54 6.95
CA ASP A 8 11.87 21.75 7.99
C ASP A 8 11.22 20.43 8.43
N LEU A 9 10.92 19.52 7.48
CA LEU A 9 10.39 18.20 7.81
C LEU A 9 11.40 17.34 8.56
N CYS A 10 12.67 17.36 8.17
CA CYS A 10 13.72 16.62 8.86
C CYS A 10 13.91 17.09 10.30
N ASP A 11 13.78 18.39 10.56
CA ASP A 11 13.87 18.96 11.90
C ASP A 11 12.62 18.66 12.75
N MET A 12 11.45 18.65 12.11
CA MET A 12 10.16 18.46 12.80
C MET A 12 9.95 17.00 13.24
N PHE A 13 10.29 16.03 12.38
CA PHE A 13 10.01 14.62 12.61
C PHE A 13 11.28 13.89 13.08
N PRO A 14 11.24 13.23 14.27
CA PRO A 14 12.41 12.55 14.81
C PRO A 14 12.73 11.22 14.11
N GLY A 15 11.82 10.68 13.31
CA GLY A 15 11.99 9.41 12.60
C GLY A 15 13.20 9.39 11.68
N GLU A 16 13.75 8.22 11.45
CA GLU A 16 14.95 8.01 10.63
C GLU A 16 14.67 8.25 9.13
N TYR A 17 13.44 7.99 8.68
CA TYR A 17 13.06 8.06 7.27
C TYR A 17 12.17 9.27 6.97
N ILE A 18 12.39 9.85 5.77
CA ILE A 18 11.47 10.80 5.14
C ILE A 18 10.97 10.18 3.84
N HIS A 19 9.65 10.02 3.74
CA HIS A 19 9.00 9.45 2.55
C HIS A 19 8.76 10.56 1.51
N LEU A 20 9.33 10.41 0.33
CA LEU A 20 9.33 11.42 -0.74
C LEU A 20 8.20 11.21 -1.79
N GLY A 21 7.36 10.20 -1.63
CA GLY A 21 6.34 9.86 -2.63
C GLY A 21 6.95 9.21 -3.87
N GLY A 22 6.57 9.70 -5.05
CA GLY A 22 7.14 9.27 -6.34
C GLY A 22 6.27 8.29 -7.12
N ASP A 23 5.03 8.08 -6.67
CA ASP A 23 4.02 7.26 -7.30
C ASP A 23 3.30 7.98 -8.45
N GLU A 24 2.75 7.23 -9.38
CA GLU A 24 1.78 7.63 -10.41
C GLU A 24 2.11 8.90 -11.19
N VAL A 25 3.38 9.19 -11.42
CA VAL A 25 3.79 10.34 -12.24
C VAL A 25 3.45 10.06 -13.69
N ALA A 26 2.41 10.72 -14.20
CA ALA A 26 1.97 10.52 -15.57
C ALA A 26 3.11 10.86 -16.56
N PRO A 27 3.39 9.99 -17.55
CA PRO A 27 4.52 10.17 -18.48
C PRO A 27 4.50 11.51 -19.22
N GLU A 28 3.32 12.07 -19.45
CA GLU A 28 3.12 13.33 -20.17
C GLU A 28 3.20 14.56 -19.29
N SER A 29 3.28 14.43 -17.95
CA SER A 29 3.16 15.54 -17.00
C SER A 29 4.10 16.69 -17.30
N TRP A 30 5.25 16.43 -17.89
CA TRP A 30 6.28 17.42 -18.13
C TRP A 30 6.65 17.63 -19.62
N THR A 31 6.00 16.93 -20.54
CA THR A 31 6.36 16.92 -21.98
C THR A 31 6.16 18.26 -22.69
N LYS A 32 5.30 19.14 -22.17
CA LYS A 32 4.96 20.43 -22.77
C LYS A 32 5.67 21.62 -22.10
N SER A 33 6.65 21.37 -21.25
CA SER A 33 7.36 22.43 -20.51
C SER A 33 8.74 22.72 -21.11
N PRO A 34 8.97 23.92 -21.69
CA PRO A 34 10.29 24.29 -22.18
C PRO A 34 11.39 24.23 -21.11
N ALA A 35 11.04 24.49 -19.85
CA ALA A 35 11.98 24.38 -18.73
C ALA A 35 12.44 22.93 -18.52
N ILE A 36 11.55 21.97 -18.73
CA ILE A 36 11.89 20.54 -18.66
C ILE A 36 12.78 20.12 -19.83
N ASP A 37 12.59 20.67 -21.02
CA ASP A 37 13.49 20.39 -22.15
C ASP A 37 14.90 20.86 -21.88
N VAL A 38 15.06 22.04 -21.28
CA VAL A 38 16.36 22.54 -20.82
C VAL A 38 16.96 21.63 -19.74
N LEU A 39 16.16 21.19 -18.78
CA LEU A 39 16.59 20.27 -17.72
C LEU A 39 17.07 18.93 -18.29
N LYS A 40 16.28 18.35 -19.20
CA LYS A 40 16.61 17.10 -19.89
C LYS A 40 17.93 17.20 -20.63
N ALA A 41 18.11 18.26 -21.41
CA ALA A 41 19.36 18.50 -22.13
C ALA A 41 20.58 18.65 -21.18
N LYS A 42 20.40 19.40 -20.08
CA LYS A 42 21.44 19.63 -19.08
C LYS A 42 21.90 18.38 -18.36
N HIS A 43 20.95 17.50 -18.01
CA HIS A 43 21.19 16.31 -17.19
C HIS A 43 21.17 15.01 -17.99
N ARG A 44 21.04 15.05 -19.31
CA ARG A 44 21.00 13.90 -20.24
C ARG A 44 19.86 12.95 -19.92
N LEU A 45 18.68 13.51 -19.61
CA LEU A 45 17.46 12.75 -19.32
C LEU A 45 16.66 12.56 -20.63
N ASN A 46 16.11 11.38 -20.86
CA ASN A 46 15.48 11.04 -22.13
C ASN A 46 13.96 11.29 -22.13
N ASN A 47 13.29 11.09 -21.01
CA ASN A 47 11.83 11.09 -20.90
C ASN A 47 11.36 11.64 -19.56
N GLY A 48 10.05 11.67 -19.34
CA GLY A 48 9.44 12.17 -18.10
C GLY A 48 9.76 11.32 -16.87
N LYS A 49 9.93 10.02 -17.06
CA LYS A 49 10.30 9.09 -15.98
C LYS A 49 11.72 9.39 -15.47
N ASP A 50 12.67 9.61 -16.38
CA ASP A 50 14.03 10.03 -16.01
C ASP A 50 14.02 11.35 -15.23
N VAL A 51 13.13 12.29 -15.60
CA VAL A 51 12.98 13.58 -14.90
C VAL A 51 12.43 13.37 -13.48
N ALA A 52 11.42 12.51 -13.31
CA ALA A 52 10.86 12.17 -12.00
C ALA A 52 11.92 11.56 -11.09
N SER A 53 12.61 10.54 -11.57
CA SER A 53 13.68 9.88 -10.84
C SER A 53 14.84 10.83 -10.50
N TRP A 54 15.24 11.69 -11.45
CA TRP A 54 16.25 12.74 -11.18
C TRP A 54 15.80 13.67 -10.05
N PHE A 55 14.52 14.07 -10.04
CA PHE A 55 13.98 14.95 -9.01
C PHE A 55 13.97 14.27 -7.63
N ILE A 56 13.48 13.04 -7.52
CA ILE A 56 13.49 12.26 -6.28
C ILE A 56 14.93 12.08 -5.76
N ASN A 57 15.87 11.73 -6.62
CA ASN A 57 17.28 11.60 -6.22
C ASN A 57 17.91 12.90 -5.73
N LYS A 58 17.54 14.02 -6.32
CA LYS A 58 17.99 15.33 -5.83
C LYS A 58 17.46 15.59 -4.42
N LEU A 59 16.20 15.24 -4.14
CA LEU A 59 15.60 15.39 -2.82
C LEU A 59 16.17 14.38 -1.82
N SER A 60 16.42 13.14 -2.25
CA SER A 60 17.07 12.11 -1.45
C SER A 60 18.41 12.58 -0.89
N LYS A 61 19.26 13.19 -1.74
CA LYS A 61 20.52 13.80 -1.29
C LYS A 61 20.30 14.91 -0.26
N ARG A 62 19.20 15.65 -0.33
CA ARG A 62 18.87 16.65 0.68
C ARG A 62 18.48 16.01 2.01
N VAL A 63 17.74 14.90 1.99
CA VAL A 63 17.40 14.08 3.17
C VAL A 63 18.70 13.56 3.83
N GLU A 64 19.61 13.00 3.04
CA GLU A 64 20.91 12.49 3.52
C GLU A 64 21.75 13.60 4.20
N LEU A 65 21.77 14.81 3.65
CA LEU A 65 22.47 15.96 4.26
C LEU A 65 21.89 16.34 5.63
N ASN A 66 20.66 15.97 5.93
CA ASN A 66 20.01 16.11 7.24
C ASN A 66 20.17 14.86 8.12
N ASN A 67 21.09 13.95 7.79
CA ASN A 67 21.36 12.69 8.50
C ASN A 67 20.12 11.79 8.63
N LYS A 68 19.24 11.79 7.62
CA LYS A 68 18.09 10.91 7.51
C LYS A 68 18.18 10.04 6.26
N LYS A 69 17.36 9.02 6.21
CA LYS A 69 17.23 8.08 5.08
C LYS A 69 15.98 8.38 4.27
N THR A 70 16.03 8.01 3.01
CA THR A 70 14.88 8.18 2.10
C THR A 70 14.00 6.96 2.09
N ALA A 71 12.70 7.19 2.16
CA ALA A 71 11.67 6.23 1.76
C ALA A 71 10.91 6.77 0.55
N SER A 72 10.37 5.88 -0.28
CA SER A 72 9.57 6.26 -1.45
C SER A 72 8.66 5.11 -1.90
N TRP A 73 7.69 5.42 -2.76
CA TRP A 73 6.96 4.39 -3.48
C TRP A 73 7.87 3.70 -4.51
N GLN A 74 7.54 2.46 -4.85
CA GLN A 74 8.34 1.61 -5.74
C GLN A 74 8.69 2.27 -7.09
N GLU A 75 7.78 3.06 -7.67
CA GLU A 75 7.97 3.70 -8.97
C GLU A 75 9.07 4.78 -8.98
N ALA A 76 9.44 5.30 -7.81
CA ALA A 76 10.52 6.28 -7.70
C ALA A 76 11.88 5.71 -8.14
N GLU A 77 12.05 4.38 -8.07
CA GLU A 77 13.27 3.67 -8.46
C GLU A 77 13.29 3.26 -9.95
N ASP A 78 12.17 3.41 -10.65
CA ASP A 78 12.08 3.10 -12.07
C ASP A 78 13.06 3.94 -12.92
N GLY A 79 14.13 3.32 -13.40
CA GLY A 79 15.10 3.93 -14.33
C GLY A 79 16.40 4.44 -13.70
N GLN A 80 16.67 4.20 -12.43
CA GLN A 80 17.94 4.57 -11.80
C GLN A 80 18.68 3.40 -11.18
N HIS A 81 19.95 3.28 -11.51
CA HIS A 81 20.87 2.39 -10.81
C HIS A 81 21.47 3.14 -9.63
N HIS A 82 21.17 2.68 -8.43
CA HIS A 82 21.82 3.16 -7.20
C HIS A 82 22.91 2.19 -6.78
N ASP A 83 24.06 2.76 -6.40
CA ASP A 83 25.21 1.97 -5.95
C ASP A 83 24.93 1.26 -4.60
N ASP A 84 24.04 1.85 -3.75
CA ASP A 84 23.65 1.26 -2.47
C ASP A 84 22.11 1.21 -2.33
N LYS A 85 21.55 0.04 -2.65
CA LYS A 85 20.11 -0.23 -2.55
C LYS A 85 19.64 -0.42 -1.09
N SER A 86 20.55 -0.80 -0.19
CA SER A 86 20.20 -1.15 1.19
C SER A 86 19.84 0.06 2.08
N GLU A 87 20.24 1.27 1.68
CA GLU A 87 19.94 2.51 2.40
C GLU A 87 18.57 3.12 2.05
N LYS A 88 17.87 2.55 1.06
CA LYS A 88 16.55 3.00 0.64
C LYS A 88 15.46 2.06 1.11
N LEU A 89 14.37 2.66 1.59
CA LEU A 89 13.17 1.93 1.98
C LEU A 89 12.08 2.15 0.94
N LEU A 90 11.68 1.10 0.23
CA LEU A 90 10.65 1.16 -0.80
C LEU A 90 9.33 0.60 -0.27
N PHE A 91 8.25 1.33 -0.54
CA PHE A 91 6.89 0.89 -0.26
C PHE A 91 6.31 0.34 -1.57
N SER A 92 6.06 -0.97 -1.61
CA SER A 92 5.55 -1.65 -2.80
C SER A 92 4.06 -1.91 -2.68
N TRP A 93 3.27 -1.26 -3.54
CA TRP A 93 1.81 -1.26 -3.44
C TRP A 93 1.09 -1.95 -4.62
N GLN A 94 1.69 -1.99 -5.81
CA GLN A 94 1.01 -2.44 -7.02
C GLN A 94 0.51 -3.88 -6.91
N ASP A 95 1.41 -4.79 -6.52
CA ASP A 95 1.11 -6.18 -6.24
C ASP A 95 2.21 -6.81 -5.35
N LEU A 96 1.94 -8.00 -4.85
CA LEU A 96 2.85 -8.70 -3.94
C LEU A 96 4.17 -9.11 -4.63
N GLU A 97 4.10 -9.56 -5.88
CA GLU A 97 5.30 -10.02 -6.62
C GLU A 97 6.26 -8.86 -6.92
N SER A 98 5.74 -7.68 -7.20
CA SER A 98 6.54 -6.45 -7.35
C SER A 98 7.38 -6.18 -6.10
N GLY A 99 6.81 -6.35 -4.90
CA GLY A 99 7.54 -6.21 -3.64
C GLY A 99 8.64 -7.26 -3.48
N PHE A 100 8.35 -8.51 -3.82
CA PHE A 100 9.35 -9.58 -3.77
C PHE A 100 10.48 -9.36 -4.76
N ASN A 101 10.20 -8.85 -5.96
CA ASN A 101 11.22 -8.52 -6.95
C ASN A 101 12.19 -7.44 -6.43
N LEU A 102 11.69 -6.39 -5.81
CA LEU A 102 12.53 -5.37 -5.18
C LEU A 102 13.39 -5.96 -4.04
N ALA A 103 12.83 -6.84 -3.22
CA ALA A 103 13.58 -7.51 -2.16
C ALA A 103 14.68 -8.42 -2.73
N ARG A 104 14.43 -9.15 -3.83
CA ARG A 104 15.43 -9.95 -4.57
C ARG A 104 16.55 -9.06 -5.13
N GLU A 105 16.23 -7.85 -5.52
CA GLU A 105 17.20 -6.86 -6.00
C GLU A 105 18.04 -6.23 -4.89
N GLY A 106 17.74 -6.49 -3.62
CA GLY A 106 18.48 -6.01 -2.45
C GLY A 106 17.95 -4.73 -1.81
N TYR A 107 16.81 -4.20 -2.23
CA TYR A 107 16.15 -3.09 -1.55
C TYR A 107 15.54 -3.52 -0.22
N LYS A 108 15.47 -2.59 0.74
CA LYS A 108 14.60 -2.73 1.91
C LYS A 108 13.16 -2.40 1.50
N VAL A 109 12.21 -3.29 1.79
CA VAL A 109 10.84 -3.19 1.28
C VAL A 109 9.82 -3.26 2.41
N VAL A 110 8.86 -2.34 2.40
CA VAL A 110 7.59 -2.48 3.12
C VAL A 110 6.56 -2.95 2.10
N LEU A 111 5.94 -4.09 2.36
CA LEU A 111 4.90 -4.64 1.47
C LEU A 111 3.55 -3.99 1.76
N CYS A 112 2.95 -3.42 0.72
CA CYS A 112 1.67 -2.73 0.77
C CYS A 112 0.71 -3.24 -0.33
N PRO A 113 0.65 -4.56 -0.64
CA PRO A 113 -0.03 -5.04 -1.84
C PRO A 113 -1.51 -4.63 -1.85
N ALA A 114 -1.90 -3.87 -2.88
CA ALA A 114 -3.24 -3.29 -2.98
C ALA A 114 -4.33 -4.37 -3.01
N GLU A 115 -4.04 -5.53 -3.59
CA GLU A 115 -4.96 -6.66 -3.68
C GLU A 115 -5.20 -7.39 -2.35
N HIS A 116 -4.48 -7.04 -1.27
CA HIS A 116 -4.60 -7.67 0.04
C HIS A 116 -4.95 -6.68 1.17
N ILE A 117 -4.29 -5.53 1.22
CA ILE A 117 -4.30 -4.64 2.39
C ILE A 117 -4.60 -3.17 2.07
N TYR A 118 -5.27 -2.88 0.93
CA TYR A 118 -5.93 -1.61 0.69
C TYR A 118 -7.37 -1.66 1.19
N PHE A 119 -7.64 -0.98 2.28
CA PHE A 119 -8.93 -1.03 2.98
C PHE A 119 -10.02 -0.17 2.35
N ASP A 120 -9.68 0.67 1.39
CA ASP A 120 -10.61 1.36 0.51
C ASP A 120 -11.21 0.47 -0.59
N MET A 121 -10.69 -0.76 -0.77
CA MET A 121 -11.31 -1.77 -1.63
C MET A 121 -12.54 -2.39 -0.98
N VAL A 122 -13.56 -2.72 -1.81
CA VAL A 122 -14.78 -3.41 -1.38
C VAL A 122 -14.48 -4.76 -0.71
N GLN A 123 -15.29 -5.12 0.28
CA GLN A 123 -15.17 -6.40 0.99
C GLN A 123 -15.98 -7.53 0.35
N SER A 124 -16.99 -7.17 -0.43
CA SER A 124 -17.84 -8.12 -1.16
C SER A 124 -18.11 -7.63 -2.59
N ARG A 125 -18.77 -8.46 -3.38
CA ARG A 125 -19.25 -8.09 -4.72
C ARG A 125 -20.64 -7.45 -4.72
N ASN A 126 -21.23 -7.23 -3.56
CA ASN A 126 -22.53 -6.56 -3.47
C ASN A 126 -22.38 -5.09 -3.94
N TYR A 127 -23.28 -4.64 -4.81
CA TYR A 127 -23.27 -3.28 -5.33
C TYR A 127 -23.46 -2.20 -4.25
N ALA A 128 -24.02 -2.57 -3.10
CA ALA A 128 -24.20 -1.67 -1.97
C ALA A 128 -22.94 -1.57 -1.09
N ASP A 129 -21.96 -2.45 -1.28
CA ASP A 129 -20.68 -2.38 -0.58
C ASP A 129 -19.90 -1.16 -1.06
N ARG A 130 -19.43 -0.39 -0.12
CA ARG A 130 -18.71 0.87 -0.40
C ARG A 130 -17.22 0.59 -0.57
N GLY A 131 -16.64 1.17 -1.58
CA GLY A 131 -15.20 1.09 -1.85
C GLY A 131 -14.88 1.05 -3.33
N ALA A 132 -13.60 1.09 -3.64
CA ALA A 132 -13.08 0.83 -4.96
C ALA A 132 -12.94 -0.69 -5.20
N ASN A 133 -12.75 -1.10 -6.46
CA ASN A 133 -12.60 -2.52 -6.81
C ASN A 133 -11.49 -2.77 -7.84
N TRP A 134 -10.71 -1.74 -8.15
CA TRP A 134 -9.70 -1.81 -9.20
C TRP A 134 -8.58 -2.81 -8.90
N ALA A 135 -8.19 -2.98 -7.63
CA ALA A 135 -7.17 -3.95 -7.25
C ALA A 135 -7.77 -5.34 -6.99
N ALA A 136 -8.82 -5.41 -6.19
CA ALA A 136 -9.49 -6.66 -5.83
C ALA A 136 -10.78 -6.42 -5.03
N VAL A 137 -11.56 -7.49 -4.84
CA VAL A 137 -12.47 -7.62 -3.71
C VAL A 137 -11.66 -8.21 -2.56
N ILE A 138 -11.67 -7.56 -1.39
CA ILE A 138 -10.83 -7.90 -0.23
C ILE A 138 -11.69 -8.25 0.99
N PRO A 139 -12.23 -9.47 1.08
CA PRO A 139 -12.85 -9.95 2.30
C PRO A 139 -11.80 -10.13 3.40
N PHE A 140 -12.26 -10.33 4.63
CA PHE A 140 -11.41 -10.42 5.81
C PHE A 140 -10.28 -11.47 5.67
N GLU A 141 -10.61 -12.66 5.18
CA GLU A 141 -9.66 -13.78 5.02
C GLU A 141 -8.52 -13.41 4.07
N LYS A 142 -8.79 -12.61 3.04
CA LYS A 142 -7.80 -12.20 2.07
C LYS A 142 -6.75 -11.24 2.64
N VAL A 143 -7.07 -10.54 3.72
CA VAL A 143 -6.12 -9.71 4.47
C VAL A 143 -5.14 -10.56 5.28
N VAL A 144 -5.51 -11.78 5.64
CA VAL A 144 -4.70 -12.69 6.48
C VAL A 144 -3.95 -13.73 5.66
N ASP A 145 -4.63 -14.33 4.69
CA ASP A 145 -4.18 -15.56 4.01
C ASP A 145 -3.30 -15.26 2.78
N TRP A 146 -2.18 -14.61 2.99
CA TRP A 146 -1.17 -14.36 1.96
C TRP A 146 0.25 -14.49 2.53
N PRO A 147 1.25 -14.91 1.74
CA PRO A 147 2.60 -15.05 2.22
C PRO A 147 3.28 -13.67 2.35
N ILE A 148 3.76 -13.32 3.54
CA ILE A 148 4.61 -12.13 3.74
C ILE A 148 6.03 -12.42 3.28
N ILE A 149 6.51 -13.62 3.56
CA ILE A 149 7.77 -14.14 3.04
C ILE A 149 7.45 -15.35 2.17
N PRO A 150 7.94 -15.42 0.92
CA PRO A 150 7.72 -16.60 0.08
C PRO A 150 8.33 -17.85 0.71
N ASN A 151 7.58 -18.94 0.77
CA ASN A 151 8.02 -20.20 1.39
C ASN A 151 9.30 -20.80 0.78
N ASN A 152 9.53 -20.53 -0.49
CA ASN A 152 10.69 -21.00 -1.26
C ASN A 152 11.88 -20.03 -1.26
N GLU A 153 11.75 -18.86 -0.63
CA GLU A 153 12.74 -17.78 -0.62
C GLU A 153 12.83 -17.13 0.78
N PRO A 154 13.12 -17.92 1.83
CA PRO A 154 13.14 -17.40 3.21
C PRO A 154 14.24 -16.33 3.42
N GLU A 155 15.26 -16.28 2.57
CA GLU A 155 16.31 -15.27 2.61
C GLU A 155 15.79 -13.84 2.34
N LEU A 156 14.64 -13.67 1.72
CA LEU A 156 14.02 -12.37 1.50
C LEU A 156 13.55 -11.69 2.80
N GLU A 157 13.39 -12.45 3.89
CA GLU A 157 13.07 -11.91 5.21
C GLU A 157 14.03 -10.79 5.63
N ALA A 158 15.31 -10.92 5.28
CA ALA A 158 16.31 -9.91 5.59
C ALA A 158 16.03 -8.54 4.92
N ASN A 159 15.30 -8.52 3.81
CA ASN A 159 15.00 -7.32 3.03
C ASN A 159 13.56 -6.83 3.22
N ILE A 160 12.63 -7.69 3.61
CA ILE A 160 11.25 -7.30 3.90
C ILE A 160 11.18 -6.74 5.33
N GLN A 161 10.92 -5.44 5.44
CA GLN A 161 10.95 -4.71 6.73
C GLN A 161 9.60 -4.75 7.46
N GLY A 162 8.55 -5.14 6.77
CA GLY A 162 7.20 -5.24 7.32
C GLY A 162 6.11 -5.08 6.28
N ILE A 163 4.90 -4.90 6.76
CA ILE A 163 3.70 -4.69 5.95
C ILE A 163 2.99 -3.41 6.39
N GLN A 164 2.31 -2.73 5.47
CA GLN A 164 1.52 -1.53 5.79
C GLN A 164 0.22 -1.53 5.01
N GLY A 165 -0.91 -1.49 5.72
CA GLY A 165 -2.23 -1.31 5.14
C GLY A 165 -2.54 0.15 4.85
N HIS A 166 -3.32 0.41 3.81
CA HIS A 166 -3.72 1.74 3.38
C HIS A 166 -5.23 1.88 3.33
N LEU A 167 -5.72 3.09 3.59
CA LEU A 167 -7.10 3.50 3.41
C LEU A 167 -7.12 4.85 2.70
N TRP A 168 -7.44 4.84 1.42
CA TRP A 168 -7.59 6.04 0.62
C TRP A 168 -9.01 6.58 0.72
N SER A 169 -9.20 7.88 0.56
CA SER A 169 -10.43 8.55 0.99
C SER A 169 -11.41 8.91 -0.12
N GLU A 170 -11.19 8.44 -1.35
CA GLU A 170 -12.00 8.81 -2.52
C GLU A 170 -13.50 8.50 -2.35
N THR A 171 -13.83 7.45 -1.59
CA THR A 171 -15.20 7.03 -1.35
C THR A 171 -15.70 7.29 0.08
N ILE A 172 -14.88 7.93 0.94
CA ILE A 172 -15.18 8.15 2.35
C ILE A 172 -15.74 9.56 2.53
N LEU A 173 -16.95 9.65 3.10
CA LEU A 173 -17.63 10.91 3.37
C LEU A 173 -17.84 11.19 4.86
N LYS A 174 -17.70 10.17 5.72
CA LYS A 174 -17.92 10.26 7.18
C LYS A 174 -17.17 9.17 7.92
N ASP A 175 -16.98 9.36 9.22
CA ASP A 175 -16.19 8.49 10.11
C ASP A 175 -16.70 7.05 10.12
N SER A 176 -18.02 6.84 10.19
CA SER A 176 -18.60 5.48 10.19
C SER A 176 -18.30 4.67 8.93
N GLU A 177 -18.10 5.33 7.78
CA GLU A 177 -17.67 4.66 6.55
C GLU A 177 -16.21 4.24 6.63
N MET A 178 -15.35 5.13 7.14
CA MET A 178 -13.95 4.83 7.40
C MET A 178 -13.80 3.64 8.36
N GLU A 179 -14.50 3.68 9.48
CA GLU A 179 -14.48 2.64 10.51
C GLU A 179 -14.93 1.29 9.96
N SER A 180 -16.03 1.25 9.21
CA SER A 180 -16.53 0.02 8.61
C SER A 180 -15.62 -0.54 7.50
N MET A 181 -14.85 0.31 6.81
CA MET A 181 -13.85 -0.13 5.85
C MET A 181 -12.61 -0.73 6.56
N LEU A 182 -12.21 -0.16 7.69
CA LEU A 182 -11.09 -0.66 8.48
C LEU A 182 -11.46 -1.92 9.26
N CYS A 183 -12.60 -1.89 9.95
CA CYS A 183 -12.99 -2.92 10.89
C CYS A 183 -13.93 -3.95 10.23
N PRO A 184 -13.67 -5.27 10.36
CA PRO A 184 -12.65 -5.87 11.22
C PRO A 184 -11.29 -6.10 10.54
N ARG A 185 -11.11 -5.77 9.25
CA ARG A 185 -9.91 -6.11 8.44
C ARG A 185 -8.59 -5.65 9.06
N ILE A 186 -8.58 -4.57 9.83
CA ILE A 186 -7.40 -4.11 10.56
C ILE A 186 -6.86 -5.15 11.55
N LEU A 187 -7.71 -6.02 12.08
CA LEU A 187 -7.28 -7.13 12.95
C LEU A 187 -6.50 -8.18 12.16
N GLY A 188 -6.90 -8.42 10.90
CA GLY A 188 -6.17 -9.30 9.98
C GLY A 188 -4.78 -8.77 9.66
N LEU A 189 -4.67 -7.47 9.41
CA LEU A 189 -3.38 -6.80 9.23
C LEU A 189 -2.51 -6.92 10.48
N ALA A 190 -3.07 -6.69 11.67
CA ALA A 190 -2.35 -6.80 12.93
C ALA A 190 -1.86 -8.24 13.17
N GLU A 191 -2.70 -9.25 12.96
CA GLU A 191 -2.29 -10.66 13.05
C GLU A 191 -1.12 -10.96 12.10
N SER A 192 -1.23 -10.50 10.84
CA SER A 192 -0.18 -10.71 9.84
C SER A 192 1.12 -10.00 10.17
N ALA A 193 1.06 -8.81 10.78
CA ALA A 193 2.24 -8.01 11.12
C ALA A 193 2.96 -8.48 12.39
N TRP A 194 2.23 -9.04 13.36
CA TRP A 194 2.76 -9.36 14.70
C TRP A 194 2.97 -10.86 14.96
N SER A 195 2.40 -11.72 14.13
CA SER A 195 2.54 -13.17 14.27
C SER A 195 3.55 -13.74 13.29
N SER A 196 4.44 -14.60 13.76
CA SER A 196 5.29 -15.39 12.86
C SER A 196 4.43 -16.30 11.98
N GLU A 197 4.91 -16.65 10.79
CA GLU A 197 4.20 -17.52 9.84
C GLU A 197 3.66 -18.80 10.50
N SER A 198 4.47 -19.42 11.39
CA SER A 198 4.10 -20.65 12.11
C SER A 198 3.01 -20.47 13.17
N ASN A 199 2.81 -19.25 13.67
CA ASN A 199 1.87 -18.93 14.74
C ASN A 199 0.66 -18.12 14.25
N ARG A 200 0.70 -17.64 13.02
CA ARG A 200 -0.36 -16.84 12.42
C ARG A 200 -1.63 -17.68 12.26
N ARG A 201 -2.73 -17.17 12.79
CA ARG A 201 -4.04 -17.79 12.63
C ARG A 201 -4.46 -17.71 11.16
N LYS A 202 -5.24 -18.68 10.71
CA LYS A 202 -5.90 -18.62 9.40
C LYS A 202 -6.98 -17.55 9.39
N GLY A 203 -7.23 -16.97 8.23
CA GLY A 203 -8.25 -15.96 8.05
C GLY A 203 -9.64 -16.41 8.52
N SER A 204 -10.02 -17.68 8.27
CA SER A 204 -11.28 -18.25 8.74
C SER A 204 -11.40 -18.30 10.26
N GLU A 205 -10.33 -18.71 10.97
CA GLU A 205 -10.32 -18.80 12.44
C GLU A 205 -10.40 -17.40 13.08
N LEU A 206 -9.63 -16.46 12.52
CA LEU A 206 -9.64 -15.07 12.98
C LEU A 206 -10.95 -14.37 12.62
N GLY A 207 -11.56 -14.71 11.47
CA GLY A 207 -12.85 -14.21 11.04
C GLY A 207 -13.97 -14.57 12.00
N ASP A 208 -13.99 -15.81 12.50
CA ASP A 208 -14.94 -16.26 13.54
C ASP A 208 -14.80 -15.42 14.83
N LEU A 209 -13.57 -15.07 15.22
CA LEU A 209 -13.32 -14.17 16.36
C LEU A 209 -13.75 -12.74 16.07
N ALA A 210 -13.56 -12.28 14.83
CA ALA A 210 -13.92 -10.93 14.43
C ALA A 210 -15.43 -10.68 14.51
N VAL A 211 -16.25 -11.67 14.12
CA VAL A 211 -17.71 -11.56 14.19
C VAL A 211 -18.32 -11.91 15.56
N THR A 212 -17.50 -12.36 16.49
CA THR A 212 -17.90 -12.67 17.88
C THR A 212 -17.24 -11.73 18.88
N SER A 213 -16.10 -12.12 19.42
CA SER A 213 -15.43 -11.42 20.52
C SER A 213 -14.96 -9.99 20.17
N TYR A 214 -14.46 -9.77 18.94
CA TYR A 214 -14.00 -8.43 18.53
C TYR A 214 -15.15 -7.51 18.16
N ARG A 215 -16.28 -8.05 17.70
CA ARG A 215 -17.50 -7.25 17.48
C ARG A 215 -17.94 -6.55 18.77
N GLU A 216 -17.97 -7.29 19.89
CA GLU A 216 -18.28 -6.71 21.20
C GLU A 216 -17.31 -5.60 21.61
N LEU A 217 -16.03 -5.71 21.19
CA LEU A 217 -15.05 -4.67 21.45
C LEU A 217 -15.35 -3.41 20.64
N PHE A 218 -15.62 -3.52 19.33
CA PHE A 218 -15.99 -2.40 18.48
C PHE A 218 -17.26 -1.70 18.98
N ASP A 219 -18.27 -2.47 19.37
CA ASP A 219 -19.49 -1.92 19.94
C ASP A 219 -19.22 -1.14 21.25
N LYS A 220 -18.29 -1.61 22.11
CA LYS A 220 -17.90 -0.92 23.36
C LYS A 220 -17.14 0.39 23.14
N ILE A 221 -16.34 0.49 22.09
CA ILE A 221 -15.61 1.72 21.74
C ILE A 221 -16.39 2.60 20.77
N GLU A 222 -17.63 2.24 20.48
CA GLU A 222 -18.55 2.94 19.58
C GLU A 222 -18.01 3.11 18.15
N TRP A 223 -17.23 2.14 17.66
CA TRP A 223 -16.74 2.10 16.30
C TRP A 223 -17.67 1.27 15.41
N ASP A 224 -17.99 1.81 14.25
CA ASP A 224 -18.66 1.03 13.22
C ASP A 224 -17.74 -0.08 12.69
N HIS A 225 -18.34 -1.15 12.22
CA HIS A 225 -17.63 -2.27 11.62
C HIS A 225 -18.45 -2.87 10.49
N TYR A 226 -17.79 -3.53 9.55
CA TYR A 226 -18.44 -4.18 8.44
C TYR A 226 -19.38 -5.28 8.92
N LYS A 227 -20.62 -5.25 8.43
CA LYS A 227 -21.68 -6.20 8.76
C LYS A 227 -22.21 -6.79 7.46
N ALA A 228 -21.71 -7.96 7.10
CA ALA A 228 -22.11 -8.67 5.87
C ALA A 228 -23.64 -8.91 5.81
N GLU A 229 -24.28 -9.07 6.95
CA GLU A 229 -25.74 -9.24 7.05
C GLU A 229 -26.54 -7.99 6.65
N ASN A 230 -25.90 -6.82 6.60
CA ASN A 230 -26.53 -5.59 6.10
C ASN A 230 -26.65 -5.59 4.57
N PHE A 231 -25.99 -6.52 3.90
CA PHE A 231 -26.04 -6.67 2.45
C PHE A 231 -26.83 -7.95 2.15
N ASP A 232 -27.92 -7.79 1.45
CA ASP A 232 -28.70 -8.95 0.99
C ASP A 232 -27.90 -9.70 -0.09
N ILE A 233 -27.36 -10.85 0.29
CA ILE A 233 -26.55 -11.72 -0.59
C ILE A 233 -27.35 -12.14 -1.83
N MET A 234 -28.68 -12.20 -1.72
CA MET A 234 -29.57 -12.52 -2.84
C MET A 234 -29.61 -11.42 -3.91
N SER A 235 -29.17 -10.21 -3.58
CA SER A 235 -29.13 -9.07 -4.50
C SER A 235 -27.80 -8.93 -5.26
N ASP A 236 -26.79 -9.76 -5.00
CA ASP A 236 -25.52 -9.73 -5.75
C ASP A 236 -25.70 -10.41 -7.13
N PRO A 237 -25.75 -9.63 -8.23
CA PRO A 237 -25.94 -10.19 -9.57
C PRO A 237 -24.77 -11.07 -10.02
N LEU A 238 -23.60 -10.99 -9.37
CA LEU A 238 -22.41 -11.77 -9.74
C LEU A 238 -22.37 -13.14 -9.03
N THR A 239 -23.12 -13.34 -7.96
CA THR A 239 -23.25 -14.63 -7.29
C THR A 239 -24.41 -15.47 -7.84
N ASN A 240 -25.30 -14.85 -8.59
CA ASN A 240 -26.42 -15.55 -9.21
C ASN A 240 -25.96 -16.23 -10.51
N LYS A 241 -25.68 -17.54 -10.43
CA LYS A 241 -25.26 -18.34 -11.60
C LYS A 241 -26.25 -18.32 -12.76
N GLU A 242 -27.52 -18.00 -12.50
CA GLU A 242 -28.55 -17.90 -13.54
C GLU A 242 -28.43 -16.61 -14.34
N ALA A 243 -27.91 -15.51 -13.74
CA ALA A 243 -27.64 -14.25 -14.45
C ALA A 243 -26.46 -14.38 -15.43
N LEU A 244 -25.49 -15.24 -15.14
CA LEU A 244 -24.33 -15.49 -15.99
C LEU A 244 -24.62 -16.47 -17.17
N ALA A 245 -25.77 -17.11 -17.18
CA ALA A 245 -26.15 -18.05 -18.23
C ALA A 245 -27.08 -17.41 -19.30
N SER A 246 -27.42 -16.14 -19.18
CA SER A 246 -28.34 -15.40 -20.07
C SER A 246 -27.64 -14.35 -20.98
N GLU A 247 -26.32 -14.29 -20.97
CA GLU A 247 -25.49 -13.61 -21.94
C GLU A 247 -24.68 -14.65 -22.78
#